data_d0a65af4ebc5995900f58ba32771ccfa
#
_entry.id   d0a65af4ebc5995900f58ba32771ccfa
#
_cell.length_a   1.000
_cell.length_b   1.000
_cell.length_c   1.000
_cell.angle_alpha   90.00
_cell.angle_beta   90.00
_cell.angle_gamma   90.00
#
_symmetry.space_group_name_H-M   'P 1'
#
loop_
_entity.id
_entity.type
_entity.pdbx_description
1 polymer ?
#
loop_
_entity_poly.entity_id
_entity_poly.type
_entity_poly.pdbx_seq_one_letter_code
_entity_poly.pdbx_strand_id
1 'polypeptide(L)'
;ADGFHFDPATTVGIIFGEKEPPCDSPRVKAVEALFGGTELHFRATDCIREEMWSKFRLNVCNNLPQAILGAGVGCYRDSVHMKAISDGLRRELEAIAAAKGIDMQKVDAVSGKGCAVKPSARYSTLQDLDAGRHTEIDMFSGTLIRMGKELGIPTPYNEFAYHMIKALEEKNDGKFDYAGPDQEMTWAK
;
A
#
# COMPACT_ATOMS: atom_id res chain seq x y z
N ALA A 1 -23.15 8.00 -18.66
CA ALA A 1 -22.12 7.47 -17.76
C ALA A 1 -22.81 6.44 -16.89
N ASP A 2 -22.42 5.21 -17.04
CA ASP A 2 -22.93 4.08 -16.26
C ASP A 2 -22.36 4.22 -14.86
N GLY A 3 -23.10 4.60 -13.89
CA GLY A 3 -22.68 4.92 -12.52
C GLY A 3 -21.54 4.07 -11.94
N PHE A 4 -21.20 4.35 -10.70
CA PHE A 4 -20.20 3.55 -9.99
C PHE A 4 -20.88 2.29 -9.44
N HIS A 5 -20.43 1.11 -9.87
CA HIS A 5 -20.96 -0.18 -9.41
C HIS A 5 -20.01 -0.80 -8.38
N PHE A 6 -20.53 -1.19 -7.24
CA PHE A 6 -19.82 -1.96 -6.22
C PHE A 6 -20.72 -3.09 -5.71
N ASP A 7 -20.11 -4.18 -5.24
CA ASP A 7 -20.84 -5.25 -4.57
C ASP A 7 -20.83 -5.00 -3.05
N PRO A 8 -21.99 -4.67 -2.45
CA PRO A 8 -22.06 -4.40 -1.01
C PRO A 8 -21.59 -5.57 -0.14
N ALA A 9 -21.74 -6.82 -0.61
CA ALA A 9 -21.34 -8.00 0.17
C ALA A 9 -19.83 -8.16 0.29
N THR A 10 -19.04 -7.61 -0.66
CA THR A 10 -17.58 -7.74 -0.70
C THR A 10 -16.84 -6.42 -0.45
N THR A 11 -17.57 -5.30 -0.43
CA THR A 11 -16.98 -3.97 -0.24
C THR A 11 -16.86 -3.65 1.25
N VAL A 12 -15.64 -3.36 1.70
CA VAL A 12 -15.38 -2.96 3.11
C VAL A 12 -16.09 -1.64 3.44
N GLY A 13 -16.25 -0.76 2.45
CA GLY A 13 -16.91 0.52 2.61
C GLY A 13 -15.98 1.61 3.15
N ILE A 14 -16.57 2.56 3.87
CA ILE A 14 -15.89 3.74 4.39
C ILE A 14 -15.66 3.58 5.89
N ILE A 15 -14.41 3.68 6.32
CA ILE A 15 -14.03 3.69 7.74
C ILE A 15 -13.54 5.09 8.08
N PHE A 16 -14.08 5.68 9.12
CA PHE A 16 -13.72 7.02 9.56
C PHE A 16 -13.72 7.13 11.08
N GLY A 17 -13.09 8.16 11.60
CA GLY A 17 -13.00 8.38 13.03
C GLY A 17 -12.26 9.64 13.40
N GLU A 18 -12.30 9.99 14.66
CA GLU A 18 -11.45 11.02 15.21
C GLU A 18 -10.01 10.51 15.36
N LYS A 19 -9.05 11.43 15.21
CA LYS A 19 -7.63 11.10 15.39
C LYS A 19 -7.36 10.52 16.79
N GLU A 20 -8.04 11.02 17.78
CA GLU A 20 -7.99 10.56 19.16
C GLU A 20 -9.40 10.12 19.61
N PRO A 21 -9.53 9.00 20.33
CA PRO A 21 -10.82 8.54 20.85
C PRO A 21 -11.37 9.49 21.93
N PRO A 22 -12.68 9.50 22.18
CA PRO A 22 -13.71 8.64 21.57
C PRO A 22 -14.22 9.14 20.21
N CYS A 23 -14.75 8.21 19.41
CA CYS A 23 -15.29 8.49 18.08
C CYS A 23 -16.80 8.81 18.15
N ASP A 24 -17.19 9.81 18.93
CA ASP A 24 -18.60 10.19 19.19
C ASP A 24 -18.87 11.69 18.98
N SER A 25 -17.92 12.39 18.36
CA SER A 25 -18.01 13.83 18.14
C SER A 25 -19.19 14.22 17.24
N PRO A 26 -19.66 15.50 17.29
CA PRO A 26 -20.67 16.00 16.36
C PRO A 26 -20.27 15.83 14.87
N ARG A 27 -18.96 15.87 14.56
CA ARG A 27 -18.47 15.64 13.18
C ARG A 27 -18.68 14.19 12.76
N VAL A 28 -18.36 13.25 13.61
CA VAL A 28 -18.58 11.82 13.35
C VAL A 28 -20.06 11.55 13.12
N LYS A 29 -20.92 12.04 14.00
CA LYS A 29 -22.40 11.90 13.87
C LYS A 29 -22.94 12.54 12.58
N ALA A 30 -22.37 13.66 12.15
CA ALA A 30 -22.76 14.31 10.90
C ALA A 30 -22.37 13.44 9.68
N VAL A 31 -21.19 12.79 9.71
CA VAL A 31 -20.76 11.87 8.65
C VAL A 31 -21.62 10.60 8.64
N GLU A 32 -21.95 10.05 9.80
CA GLU A 32 -22.87 8.91 9.91
C GLU A 32 -24.26 9.26 9.34
N ALA A 33 -24.79 10.45 9.68
CA ALA A 33 -26.05 10.92 9.14
C ALA A 33 -26.02 11.13 7.62
N LEU A 34 -24.88 11.59 7.06
CA LEU A 34 -24.69 11.77 5.62
C LEU A 34 -24.76 10.44 4.87
N PHE A 35 -24.17 9.38 5.40
CA PHE A 35 -24.18 8.05 4.77
C PHE A 35 -25.40 7.21 5.16
N GLY A 36 -26.10 7.60 6.24
CA GLY A 36 -27.33 6.94 6.68
C GLY A 36 -28.40 6.95 5.57
N GLY A 37 -28.96 5.78 5.30
CA GLY A 37 -29.94 5.62 4.22
C GLY A 37 -29.37 5.40 2.83
N THR A 38 -28.03 5.36 2.68
CA THR A 38 -27.38 4.91 1.45
C THR A 38 -27.07 3.41 1.51
N GLU A 39 -26.79 2.79 0.35
CA GLU A 39 -26.33 1.38 0.29
C GLU A 39 -24.84 1.22 0.63
N LEU A 40 -24.14 2.32 0.92
CA LEU A 40 -22.73 2.29 1.27
C LEU A 40 -22.52 1.70 2.68
N HIS A 41 -21.64 0.73 2.78
CA HIS A 41 -21.17 0.29 4.09
C HIS A 41 -20.26 1.36 4.68
N PHE A 42 -20.48 1.69 5.92
CA PHE A 42 -19.63 2.62 6.66
C PHE A 42 -19.60 2.29 8.14
N ARG A 43 -18.54 2.67 8.80
CA ARG A 43 -18.45 2.60 10.26
C ARG A 43 -17.53 3.65 10.84
N ALA A 44 -17.90 4.19 11.98
CA ALA A 44 -17.01 4.96 12.84
C ALA A 44 -16.13 4.02 13.66
N THR A 45 -14.93 4.48 14.02
CA THR A 45 -13.98 3.69 14.80
C THR A 45 -13.11 4.56 15.71
N ASP A 46 -12.85 4.08 16.91
CA ASP A 46 -11.89 4.68 17.85
C ASP A 46 -10.43 4.37 17.48
N CYS A 47 -10.21 3.54 16.48
CA CYS A 47 -8.90 3.05 16.05
C CYS A 47 -8.54 3.52 14.63
N ILE A 48 -8.90 4.75 14.23
CA ILE A 48 -8.70 5.22 12.85
C ILE A 48 -7.21 5.22 12.44
N ARG A 49 -6.30 5.52 13.38
CA ARG A 49 -4.86 5.50 13.11
C ARG A 49 -4.39 4.09 12.76
N GLU A 50 -4.84 3.11 13.52
CA GLU A 50 -4.53 1.70 13.32
C GLU A 50 -5.14 1.16 12.01
N GLU A 51 -6.35 1.58 11.65
CA GLU A 51 -6.96 1.28 10.35
C GLU A 51 -6.12 1.81 9.18
N MET A 52 -5.66 3.07 9.28
CA MET A 52 -4.78 3.66 8.26
C MET A 52 -3.46 2.91 8.16
N TRP A 53 -2.83 2.54 9.29
CA TRP A 53 -1.59 1.77 9.30
C TRP A 53 -1.79 0.34 8.79
N SER A 54 -2.93 -0.29 9.05
CA SER A 54 -3.30 -1.59 8.48
C SER A 54 -3.33 -1.52 6.95
N LYS A 55 -4.01 -0.53 6.40
CA LYS A 55 -4.06 -0.32 4.94
C LYS A 55 -2.71 0.04 4.36
N PHE A 56 -1.94 0.89 5.05
CA PHE A 56 -0.59 1.26 4.64
C PHE A 56 0.35 0.05 4.61
N ARG A 57 0.29 -0.82 5.62
CA ARG A 57 1.04 -2.08 5.65
C ARG A 57 0.70 -2.99 4.46
N LEU A 58 -0.59 -3.14 4.13
CA LEU A 58 -1.01 -3.89 2.95
C LEU A 58 -0.37 -3.33 1.67
N ASN A 59 -0.42 -2.01 1.51
CA ASN A 59 0.11 -1.34 0.33
C ASN A 59 1.64 -1.52 0.21
N VAL A 60 2.39 -1.38 1.30
CA VAL A 60 3.85 -1.52 1.30
C VAL A 60 4.28 -2.99 1.18
N CYS A 61 3.76 -3.86 2.04
CA CYS A 61 4.30 -5.22 2.17
C CYS A 61 3.76 -6.20 1.13
N ASN A 62 2.58 -5.91 0.56
CA ASN A 62 1.95 -6.81 -0.39
C ASN A 62 1.89 -6.23 -1.81
N ASN A 63 1.60 -4.93 -1.99
CA ASN A 63 1.48 -4.40 -3.34
C ASN A 63 2.85 -4.24 -4.01
N LEU A 64 3.86 -3.74 -3.30
CA LEU A 64 5.15 -3.39 -3.92
C LEU A 64 5.93 -4.61 -4.41
N PRO A 65 6.15 -5.70 -3.62
CA PRO A 65 6.87 -6.86 -4.12
C PRO A 65 6.15 -7.54 -5.29
N GLN A 66 4.81 -7.61 -5.23
CA GLN A 66 4.00 -8.13 -6.32
C GLN A 66 4.19 -7.32 -7.61
N ALA A 67 4.19 -5.98 -7.49
CA ALA A 67 4.37 -5.08 -8.61
C ALA A 67 5.76 -5.22 -9.25
N ILE A 68 6.81 -5.35 -8.44
CA ILE A 68 8.17 -5.58 -8.91
C ILE A 68 8.29 -6.91 -9.66
N LEU A 69 7.67 -7.97 -9.14
CA LEU A 69 7.69 -9.30 -9.77
C LEU A 69 6.77 -9.39 -11.00
N GLY A 70 5.73 -8.56 -11.10
CA GLY A 70 4.70 -8.64 -12.14
C GLY A 70 3.76 -9.84 -12.01
N ALA A 71 3.61 -10.43 -10.81
CA ALA A 71 2.86 -11.66 -10.56
C ALA A 71 1.60 -11.43 -9.71
N GLY A 72 0.66 -12.39 -9.74
CA GLY A 72 -0.51 -12.38 -8.87
C GLY A 72 -0.16 -12.64 -7.40
N VAL A 73 -1.09 -12.34 -6.49
CA VAL A 73 -0.89 -12.44 -5.02
C VAL A 73 -0.51 -13.84 -4.53
N GLY A 74 -0.80 -14.89 -5.31
CA GLY A 74 -0.38 -16.25 -5.00
C GLY A 74 1.13 -16.42 -4.85
N CYS A 75 1.94 -15.50 -5.39
CA CYS A 75 3.40 -15.53 -5.28
C CYS A 75 3.89 -15.54 -3.82
N TYR A 76 3.14 -14.98 -2.87
CA TYR A 76 3.52 -14.98 -1.45
C TYR A 76 3.33 -16.34 -0.77
N ARG A 77 2.39 -17.15 -1.26
CA ARG A 77 2.18 -18.53 -0.82
C ARG A 77 3.21 -19.46 -1.42
N ASP A 78 3.52 -19.25 -2.70
CA ASP A 78 4.24 -20.21 -3.53
C ASP A 78 5.76 -19.96 -3.55
N SER A 79 6.23 -18.80 -3.00
CA SER A 79 7.66 -18.44 -2.98
C SER A 79 8.12 -17.98 -1.60
N VAL A 80 9.06 -18.73 -1.02
CA VAL A 80 9.75 -18.31 0.22
C VAL A 80 10.52 -17.01 0.06
N HIS A 81 10.98 -16.71 -1.15
CA HIS A 81 11.71 -15.47 -1.45
C HIS A 81 10.78 -14.26 -1.46
N MET A 82 9.59 -14.39 -2.07
CA MET A 82 8.58 -13.34 -2.05
C MET A 82 8.10 -13.05 -0.63
N LYS A 83 7.92 -14.10 0.17
CA LYS A 83 7.59 -13.95 1.59
C LYS A 83 8.71 -13.21 2.33
N ALA A 84 9.97 -13.56 2.12
CA ALA A 84 11.12 -12.92 2.78
C ALA A 84 11.22 -11.42 2.44
N ILE A 85 10.95 -11.02 1.19
CA ILE A 85 10.90 -9.61 0.78
C ILE A 85 9.77 -8.88 1.49
N SER A 86 8.56 -9.44 1.49
CA SER A 86 7.42 -8.87 2.22
C SER A 86 7.70 -8.72 3.72
N ASP A 87 8.30 -9.72 4.34
CA ASP A 87 8.69 -9.71 5.76
C ASP A 87 9.79 -8.64 6.03
N GLY A 88 10.69 -8.39 5.07
CA GLY A 88 11.69 -7.32 5.15
C GLY A 88 11.04 -5.94 5.20
N LEU A 89 10.16 -5.65 4.26
CA LEU A 89 9.39 -4.39 4.21
C LEU A 89 8.55 -4.21 5.48
N ARG A 90 7.93 -5.30 5.96
CA ARG A 90 7.12 -5.30 7.17
C ARG A 90 7.93 -4.91 8.40
N ARG A 91 9.12 -5.49 8.61
CA ARG A 91 9.99 -5.16 9.76
C ARG A 91 10.34 -3.67 9.81
N GLU A 92 10.65 -3.06 8.67
CA GLU A 92 10.96 -1.63 8.60
C GLU A 92 9.72 -0.77 8.92
N LEU A 93 8.58 -1.11 8.35
CA LEU A 93 7.32 -0.42 8.63
C LEU A 93 6.93 -0.53 10.11
N GLU A 94 7.02 -1.72 10.71
CA GLU A 94 6.67 -1.96 12.11
C GLU A 94 7.62 -1.24 13.07
N ALA A 95 8.92 -1.15 12.75
CA ALA A 95 9.87 -0.36 13.53
C ALA A 95 9.52 1.13 13.52
N ILE A 96 9.15 1.67 12.36
CA ILE A 96 8.71 3.07 12.23
C ILE A 96 7.38 3.29 12.95
N ALA A 97 6.43 2.37 12.81
CA ALA A 97 5.13 2.43 13.48
C ALA A 97 5.29 2.48 15.00
N ALA A 98 6.12 1.60 15.56
CA ALA A 98 6.42 1.56 16.99
C ALA A 98 7.05 2.88 17.48
N ALA A 99 8.02 3.43 16.75
CA ALA A 99 8.64 4.72 17.09
C ALA A 99 7.64 5.90 17.01
N LYS A 100 6.57 5.77 16.21
CA LYS A 100 5.48 6.75 16.12
C LYS A 100 4.34 6.49 17.12
N GLY A 101 4.49 5.52 18.03
CA GLY A 101 3.50 5.19 19.03
C GLY A 101 2.24 4.52 18.46
N ILE A 102 2.37 3.80 17.34
CA ILE A 102 1.28 3.00 16.77
C ILE A 102 1.32 1.60 17.40
N ASP A 103 0.18 1.17 17.94
CA ASP A 103 0.02 -0.14 18.51
C ASP A 103 -0.23 -1.19 17.43
N MET A 104 0.81 -1.97 17.12
CA MET A 104 0.72 -3.00 16.06
C MET A 104 -0.24 -4.15 16.41
N GLN A 105 -0.52 -4.41 17.69
CA GLN A 105 -1.54 -5.39 18.08
C GLN A 105 -2.94 -4.89 17.71
N LYS A 106 -3.21 -3.60 17.90
CA LYS A 106 -4.46 -2.99 17.44
C LYS A 106 -4.53 -2.97 15.91
N VAL A 107 -3.41 -2.67 15.22
CA VAL A 107 -3.34 -2.78 13.75
C VAL A 107 -3.71 -4.19 13.28
N ASP A 108 -3.23 -5.22 13.96
CA ASP A 108 -3.58 -6.61 13.63
C ASP A 108 -5.06 -6.92 13.94
N ALA A 109 -5.58 -6.40 15.02
CA ALA A 109 -6.97 -6.59 15.41
C ALA A 109 -7.96 -5.97 14.41
N VAL A 110 -7.64 -4.78 13.87
CA VAL A 110 -8.48 -4.10 12.86
C VAL A 110 -8.24 -4.62 11.43
N SER A 111 -7.10 -5.25 11.18
CA SER A 111 -6.81 -5.93 9.92
C SER A 111 -7.77 -7.12 9.79
N GLY A 112 -8.89 -6.93 9.14
CA GLY A 112 -9.96 -7.90 9.07
C GLY A 112 -9.50 -9.33 8.72
N LYS A 113 -10.32 -10.32 9.05
CA LYS A 113 -10.12 -11.70 8.58
C LYS A 113 -10.00 -11.66 7.06
N GLY A 114 -8.85 -12.08 6.53
CA GLY A 114 -8.54 -11.99 5.11
C GLY A 114 -9.72 -12.48 4.26
N CYS A 115 -10.14 -11.70 3.29
CA CYS A 115 -11.08 -12.16 2.30
C CYS A 115 -10.38 -13.15 1.36
N ALA A 116 -11.13 -14.12 0.84
CA ALA A 116 -10.60 -15.02 -0.16
C ALA A 116 -10.23 -14.23 -1.43
N VAL A 117 -8.95 -14.24 -1.78
CA VAL A 117 -8.43 -13.55 -2.97
C VAL A 117 -7.93 -14.61 -3.95
N LYS A 118 -8.27 -14.47 -5.23
CA LYS A 118 -7.76 -15.37 -6.27
C LYS A 118 -6.23 -15.24 -6.36
N PRO A 119 -5.46 -16.33 -6.51
CA PRO A 119 -4.00 -16.25 -6.63
C PRO A 119 -3.51 -15.35 -7.76
N SER A 120 -4.31 -15.20 -8.82
CA SER A 120 -4.04 -14.32 -9.96
C SER A 120 -4.36 -12.84 -9.70
N ALA A 121 -4.93 -12.48 -8.55
CA ALA A 121 -5.30 -11.10 -8.27
C ALA A 121 -4.07 -10.18 -8.29
N ARG A 122 -4.25 -9.00 -8.87
CA ARG A 122 -3.23 -7.96 -9.04
C ARG A 122 -3.66 -6.72 -8.26
N TYR A 123 -2.84 -6.26 -7.36
CA TYR A 123 -3.12 -5.05 -6.58
C TYR A 123 -2.86 -3.76 -7.37
N SER A 124 -3.32 -2.64 -6.83
CA SER A 124 -3.35 -1.35 -7.52
C SER A 124 -2.01 -0.94 -8.13
N THR A 125 -0.90 -1.04 -7.40
CA THR A 125 0.43 -0.67 -7.91
C THR A 125 0.81 -1.46 -9.17
N LEU A 126 0.53 -2.77 -9.20
CA LEU A 126 0.78 -3.59 -10.38
C LEU A 126 -0.17 -3.23 -11.53
N GLN A 127 -1.45 -2.95 -11.21
CA GLN A 127 -2.43 -2.51 -12.21
C GLN A 127 -2.03 -1.18 -12.85
N ASP A 128 -1.45 -0.26 -12.07
CA ASP A 128 -0.95 1.01 -12.59
C ASP A 128 0.24 0.81 -13.54
N LEU A 129 1.22 0.01 -13.15
CA LEU A 129 2.37 -0.32 -14.01
C LEU A 129 1.94 -1.04 -15.29
N ASP A 130 1.02 -2.00 -15.22
CA ASP A 130 0.48 -2.70 -16.39
C ASP A 130 -0.24 -1.77 -17.36
N ALA A 131 -0.85 -0.72 -16.84
CA ALA A 131 -1.56 0.29 -17.64
C ALA A 131 -0.67 1.47 -18.06
N GLY A 132 0.65 1.41 -17.81
CA GLY A 132 1.59 2.49 -18.11
C GLY A 132 1.35 3.76 -17.30
N ARG A 133 0.75 3.66 -16.11
CA ARG A 133 0.53 4.80 -15.23
C ARG A 133 1.63 4.88 -14.18
N HIS A 134 1.90 6.09 -13.71
CA HIS A 134 2.69 6.30 -12.50
C HIS A 134 1.94 5.83 -11.26
N THR A 135 2.67 5.29 -10.31
CA THR A 135 2.13 4.68 -9.09
C THR A 135 2.15 5.65 -7.91
N GLU A 136 1.59 5.21 -6.78
CA GLU A 136 1.64 5.94 -5.51
C GLU A 136 2.92 5.65 -4.69
N ILE A 137 4.02 5.24 -5.33
CA ILE A 137 5.25 4.81 -4.65
C ILE A 137 5.83 5.88 -3.72
N ASP A 138 5.71 7.17 -4.08
CA ASP A 138 6.15 8.30 -3.25
C ASP A 138 5.37 8.41 -1.94
N MET A 139 4.08 8.01 -1.95
CA MET A 139 3.24 7.95 -0.76
C MET A 139 3.49 6.68 0.06
N PHE A 140 3.96 5.59 -0.55
CA PHE A 140 4.25 4.33 0.14
C PHE A 140 5.69 4.30 0.66
N SER A 141 6.61 3.68 -0.05
CA SER A 141 8.01 3.59 0.40
C SER A 141 8.66 4.96 0.54
N GLY A 142 8.36 5.93 -0.32
CA GLY A 142 8.88 7.29 -0.20
C GLY A 142 8.56 7.93 1.16
N THR A 143 7.36 7.72 1.68
CA THR A 143 6.98 8.19 3.02
C THR A 143 7.71 7.44 4.12
N LEU A 144 7.84 6.11 4.03
CA LEU A 144 8.59 5.32 5.02
C LEU A 144 10.07 5.69 5.06
N ILE A 145 10.69 5.92 3.91
CA ILE A 145 12.09 6.38 3.82
C ILE A 145 12.27 7.72 4.52
N ARG A 146 11.36 8.68 4.30
CA ARG A 146 11.41 9.98 5.00
C ARG A 146 11.25 9.81 6.51
N MET A 147 10.26 9.04 6.96
CA MET A 147 10.04 8.75 8.38
C MET A 147 11.24 8.03 9.00
N GLY A 148 11.82 7.06 8.29
CA GLY A 148 13.02 6.35 8.72
C GLY A 148 14.21 7.28 8.94
N LYS A 149 14.45 8.20 8.00
CA LYS A 149 15.50 9.23 8.13
C LYS A 149 15.27 10.14 9.33
N GLU A 150 14.04 10.62 9.55
CA GLU A 150 13.67 11.46 10.69
C GLU A 150 13.87 10.75 12.03
N LEU A 151 13.63 9.44 12.08
CA LEU A 151 13.68 8.61 13.29
C LEU A 151 15.03 7.90 13.50
N GLY A 152 15.94 7.99 12.54
CA GLY A 152 17.20 7.23 12.56
C GLY A 152 17.01 5.72 12.36
N ILE A 153 15.94 5.29 11.70
CA ILE A 153 15.62 3.88 11.42
C ILE A 153 15.95 3.58 9.95
N PRO A 154 16.88 2.66 9.67
CA PRO A 154 17.23 2.27 8.31
C PRO A 154 16.05 1.61 7.58
N THR A 155 15.91 1.89 6.28
CA THR A 155 14.82 1.37 5.44
C THR A 155 15.31 0.77 4.11
N PRO A 156 16.32 -0.13 4.11
CA PRO A 156 16.94 -0.62 2.88
C PRO A 156 15.97 -1.39 1.97
N TYR A 157 15.02 -2.14 2.51
CA TYR A 157 13.99 -2.82 1.69
C TYR A 157 13.05 -1.82 1.02
N ASN A 158 12.64 -0.77 1.73
CA ASN A 158 11.79 0.28 1.16
C ASN A 158 12.56 1.14 0.14
N GLU A 159 13.84 1.43 0.37
CA GLU A 159 14.69 2.14 -0.60
C GLU A 159 14.83 1.31 -1.89
N PHE A 160 15.11 0.01 -1.78
CA PHE A 160 15.17 -0.88 -2.93
C PHE A 160 13.83 -0.91 -3.69
N ALA A 161 12.71 -1.14 -2.97
CA ALA A 161 11.39 -1.19 -3.60
C ALA A 161 11.02 0.13 -4.28
N TYR A 162 11.33 1.27 -3.65
CA TYR A 162 11.13 2.60 -4.20
C TYR A 162 11.84 2.76 -5.55
N HIS A 163 13.14 2.48 -5.58
CA HIS A 163 13.93 2.65 -6.80
C HIS A 163 13.53 1.65 -7.89
N MET A 164 13.17 0.42 -7.54
CA MET A 164 12.68 -0.56 -8.52
C MET A 164 11.38 -0.10 -9.17
N ILE A 165 10.41 0.38 -8.39
CA ILE A 165 9.14 0.89 -8.94
C ILE A 165 9.38 2.14 -9.78
N LYS A 166 10.21 3.09 -9.34
CA LYS A 166 10.58 4.27 -10.14
C LYS A 166 11.24 3.88 -11.46
N ALA A 167 12.12 2.88 -11.47
CA ALA A 167 12.73 2.38 -12.69
C ALA A 167 11.71 1.71 -13.64
N LEU A 168 10.69 1.02 -13.08
CA LEU A 168 9.60 0.46 -13.88
C LEU A 168 8.71 1.56 -14.48
N GLU A 169 8.45 2.64 -13.75
CA GLU A 169 7.75 3.83 -14.27
C GLU A 169 8.56 4.45 -15.43
N GLU A 170 9.86 4.68 -15.24
CA GLU A 170 10.77 5.19 -16.28
C GLU A 170 10.81 4.29 -17.53
N LYS A 171 10.75 2.96 -17.32
CA LYS A 171 10.65 2.00 -18.42
C LYS A 171 9.34 2.18 -19.21
N ASN A 172 8.23 2.34 -18.50
CA ASN A 172 6.92 2.57 -19.11
C ASN A 172 6.87 3.91 -19.87
N ASP A 173 7.59 4.92 -19.39
CA ASP A 173 7.77 6.22 -20.06
C ASP A 173 8.70 6.17 -21.29
N GLY A 174 9.27 4.98 -21.60
CA GLY A 174 10.14 4.79 -22.76
C GLY A 174 11.61 5.21 -22.54
N LYS A 175 12.03 5.52 -21.32
CA LYS A 175 13.40 5.98 -21.03
C LYS A 175 14.48 4.98 -21.43
N PHE A 176 14.16 3.70 -21.49
CA PHE A 176 15.08 2.61 -21.84
C PHE A 176 14.84 2.05 -23.25
N ASP A 177 14.31 2.87 -24.15
CA ASP A 177 14.20 2.51 -25.56
C ASP A 177 15.56 2.74 -26.24
N TYR A 178 16.29 1.64 -26.43
CA TYR A 178 17.62 1.63 -27.10
C TYR A 178 17.53 1.22 -28.57
N ALA A 179 16.36 1.39 -29.23
CA ALA A 179 16.15 1.02 -30.64
C ALA A 179 16.90 1.92 -31.67
N GLY A 180 17.61 2.95 -31.17
CA GLY A 180 18.47 3.80 -32.00
C GLY A 180 19.79 3.12 -32.37
N PRO A 181 20.66 3.79 -33.19
CA PRO A 181 21.98 3.25 -33.52
C PRO A 181 22.77 2.99 -32.24
N ASP A 182 23.38 1.80 -32.16
CA ASP A 182 24.16 1.36 -30.98
C ASP A 182 25.20 2.42 -30.59
N GLN A 183 25.03 3.01 -29.43
CA GLN A 183 26.04 3.87 -28.84
C GLN A 183 26.83 3.04 -27.79
N GLU A 184 28.16 3.00 -27.99
CA GLU A 184 29.03 2.35 -27.02
C GLU A 184 28.90 3.04 -25.65
N MET A 185 28.61 2.26 -24.63
CA MET A 185 28.60 2.75 -23.25
C MET A 185 29.97 2.60 -22.61
N THR A 186 30.54 3.69 -22.11
CA THR A 186 31.71 3.64 -21.24
C THR A 186 31.23 3.69 -19.76
N TRP A 187 31.56 2.65 -19.02
CA TRP A 187 31.33 2.65 -17.56
C TRP A 187 32.35 3.58 -16.91
N ALA A 188 31.87 4.66 -16.27
CA ALA A 188 32.72 5.45 -15.40
C ALA A 188 33.21 4.57 -14.24
N LYS A 189 34.52 4.55 -14.01
CA LYS A 189 35.15 3.84 -12.88
C LYS A 189 34.98 4.61 -11.58
#